data_6fdeaf5f045e706f653be3c6805b2911
#
_entry.id   6fdeaf5f045e706f653be3c6805b2911
#
_cell.length_a   1.000
_cell.length_b   1.000
_cell.length_c   1.000
_cell.angle_alpha   90.00
_cell.angle_beta   90.00
_cell.angle_gamma   90.00
#
_symmetry.space_group_name_H-M   'P 1'
#
loop_
_entity.id
_entity.type
_entity.pdbx_description
1 polymer ?
#
loop_
_entity_poly.entity_id
_entity_poly.type
_entity_poly.pdbx_seq_one_letter_code
_entity_poly.pdbx_strand_id
1 'polypeptide(L)'
;SLGDNTSFVVDEAYNTLRSNIIFSMPGKGCKVVEFTSCGMSDGKSINVLNTAITFAETNVKVLLIDCDLRRPNINRLLARKSSPGLTNVLVNACALEDAIVRIDDYNLDVIFSGYLPPNPSELLSSEALAELMETLKERYDYIFIDTPPVSAVIDAAVISKYTNGAVIVVRPGSTKKEELVNVVSQLEF
;
A
#
# COMPACT_ATOMS: atom_id res chain seq x y z
N SER A 1 24.79 11.55 18.44
CA SER A 1 25.28 10.19 18.17
C SER A 1 24.98 9.82 16.73
N LEU A 2 25.68 8.81 16.17
CA LEU A 2 25.47 8.34 14.77
C LEU A 2 24.02 7.89 14.52
N GLY A 3 23.31 7.41 15.55
CA GLY A 3 21.89 6.98 15.46
C GLY A 3 20.91 8.11 15.21
N ASP A 4 21.07 9.24 15.86
CA ASP A 4 20.15 10.37 15.75
C ASP A 4 20.21 11.03 14.35
N ASN A 5 21.40 11.08 13.76
CA ASN A 5 21.59 11.67 12.44
C ASN A 5 21.02 10.78 11.30
N THR A 6 21.05 9.46 11.48
CA THR A 6 20.47 8.51 10.52
C THR A 6 18.94 8.56 10.53
N SER A 7 18.33 8.70 11.71
CA SER A 7 16.87 8.89 11.85
C SER A 7 16.44 10.17 11.14
N PHE A 8 17.07 11.30 11.38
CA PHE A 8 16.74 12.57 10.75
C PHE A 8 16.81 12.50 9.20
N VAL A 9 17.84 11.88 8.63
CA VAL A 9 17.98 11.76 7.17
C VAL A 9 16.87 10.89 6.58
N VAL A 10 16.47 9.82 7.27
CA VAL A 10 15.38 8.93 6.85
C VAL A 10 14.05 9.68 6.91
N ASP A 11 13.78 10.40 7.98
CA ASP A 11 12.54 11.18 8.17
C ASP A 11 12.40 12.25 7.07
N GLU A 12 13.49 12.97 6.75
CA GLU A 12 13.50 13.96 5.66
C GLU A 12 13.28 13.32 4.28
N ALA A 13 13.77 12.09 4.05
CA ALA A 13 13.52 11.37 2.80
C ALA A 13 12.03 11.03 2.63
N TYR A 14 11.34 10.58 3.69
CA TYR A 14 9.89 10.34 3.64
C TYR A 14 9.07 11.62 3.55
N ASN A 15 9.48 12.71 4.19
CA ASN A 15 8.87 14.03 4.02
C ASN A 15 8.97 14.52 2.57
N THR A 16 10.11 14.32 1.93
CA THR A 16 10.32 14.62 0.51
C THR A 16 9.43 13.75 -0.37
N LEU A 17 9.37 12.43 -0.11
CA LEU A 17 8.48 11.52 -0.85
C LEU A 17 7.01 11.93 -0.70
N ARG A 18 6.57 12.27 0.52
CA ARG A 18 5.21 12.80 0.75
C ARG A 18 4.93 14.02 -0.11
N SER A 19 5.81 15.00 -0.11
CA SER A 19 5.67 16.21 -0.91
C SER A 19 5.55 15.89 -2.40
N ASN A 20 6.39 15.00 -2.91
CA ASN A 20 6.35 14.57 -4.30
C ASN A 20 5.03 13.87 -4.65
N ILE A 21 4.52 13.00 -3.78
CA ILE A 21 3.22 12.33 -3.96
C ILE A 21 2.10 13.38 -4.04
N ILE A 22 2.06 14.35 -3.11
CA ILE A 22 1.05 15.41 -3.10
C ILE A 22 1.09 16.23 -4.40
N PHE A 23 2.28 16.65 -4.84
CA PHE A 23 2.43 17.46 -6.06
C PHE A 23 2.10 16.67 -7.33
N SER A 24 2.33 15.36 -7.35
CA SER A 24 2.06 14.50 -8.51
C SER A 24 0.58 14.20 -8.72
N MET A 25 -0.26 14.38 -7.67
CA MET A 25 -1.69 14.05 -7.72
C MET A 25 -2.55 15.25 -7.31
N PRO A 26 -2.57 16.34 -8.11
CA PRO A 26 -3.37 17.52 -7.80
C PRO A 26 -4.88 17.20 -7.85
N GLY A 27 -5.67 18.07 -7.21
CA GLY A 27 -7.14 17.99 -7.21
C GLY A 27 -7.71 17.53 -5.88
N LYS A 28 -9.05 17.60 -5.79
CA LYS A 28 -9.81 17.27 -4.58
C LYS A 28 -10.17 15.80 -4.52
N GLY A 29 -10.58 15.33 -3.34
CA GLY A 29 -11.00 13.96 -3.08
C GLY A 29 -9.87 13.04 -2.62
N CYS A 30 -10.24 11.83 -2.25
CA CYS A 30 -9.33 10.81 -1.79
C CYS A 30 -8.27 10.49 -2.85
N LYS A 31 -7.03 10.30 -2.43
CA LYS A 31 -5.93 9.84 -3.28
C LYS A 31 -5.56 8.42 -2.92
N VAL A 32 -5.60 7.55 -3.89
CA VAL A 32 -5.22 6.14 -3.76
C VAL A 32 -3.87 5.95 -4.42
N VAL A 33 -2.88 5.51 -3.64
CA VAL A 33 -1.49 5.35 -4.08
C VAL A 33 -1.04 3.91 -3.89
N GLU A 34 -0.69 3.26 -4.97
CA GLU A 34 -0.15 1.91 -4.95
C GLU A 34 1.36 1.94 -4.73
N PHE A 35 1.85 1.00 -3.92
CA PHE A 35 3.27 0.70 -3.77
C PHE A 35 3.55 -0.70 -4.30
N THR A 36 4.40 -0.78 -5.30
CA THR A 36 4.88 -2.03 -5.86
C THR A 36 6.40 -2.00 -6.03
N SER A 37 7.00 -3.06 -6.55
CA SER A 37 8.45 -3.15 -6.80
C SER A 37 8.73 -3.99 -8.04
N CYS A 38 9.98 -3.89 -8.53
CA CYS A 38 10.44 -4.76 -9.62
C CYS A 38 10.69 -6.18 -9.10
N GLY A 39 11.30 -6.32 -7.93
CA GLY A 39 11.68 -7.60 -7.35
C GLY A 39 11.11 -7.84 -5.96
N MET A 40 11.19 -9.10 -5.52
CA MET A 40 10.88 -9.46 -4.14
C MET A 40 11.91 -8.90 -3.18
N SER A 41 11.47 -8.52 -1.98
CA SER A 41 12.37 -8.02 -0.91
C SER A 41 13.07 -6.69 -1.20
N ASP A 42 12.54 -5.88 -2.13
CA ASP A 42 13.06 -4.54 -2.42
C ASP A 42 12.72 -3.49 -1.34
N GLY A 43 12.05 -3.89 -0.27
CA GLY A 43 11.68 -3.01 0.83
C GLY A 43 10.32 -2.32 0.66
N LYS A 44 9.49 -2.75 -0.27
CA LYS A 44 8.17 -2.19 -0.61
C LYS A 44 7.29 -1.96 0.62
N SER A 45 7.01 -3.01 1.40
CA SER A 45 6.10 -2.96 2.55
C SER A 45 6.58 -1.99 3.65
N ILE A 46 7.88 -1.90 3.91
CA ILE A 46 8.41 -0.93 4.88
C ILE A 46 8.29 0.50 4.35
N ASN A 47 8.50 0.71 3.05
CA ASN A 47 8.40 2.03 2.43
C ASN A 47 6.94 2.52 2.41
N VAL A 48 5.97 1.68 2.06
CA VAL A 48 4.56 2.08 2.08
C VAL A 48 4.07 2.37 3.50
N LEU A 49 4.48 1.57 4.48
CA LEU A 49 4.12 1.79 5.88
C LEU A 49 4.67 3.13 6.40
N ASN A 50 5.96 3.40 6.20
CA ASN A 50 6.57 4.65 6.64
C ASN A 50 5.97 5.86 5.91
N THR A 51 5.65 5.73 4.61
CA THR A 51 4.96 6.79 3.87
C THR A 51 3.58 7.05 4.46
N ALA A 52 2.79 6.01 4.72
CA ALA A 52 1.47 6.15 5.34
C ALA A 52 1.53 6.83 6.71
N ILE A 53 2.50 6.45 7.55
CA ILE A 53 2.75 7.10 8.85
C ILE A 53 3.07 8.59 8.66
N THR A 54 3.99 8.92 7.74
CA THR A 54 4.39 10.31 7.47
C THR A 54 3.22 11.18 6.99
N PHE A 55 2.26 10.61 6.25
CA PHE A 55 1.00 11.30 5.92
C PHE A 55 0.09 11.45 7.13
N ALA A 56 -0.08 10.40 7.93
CA ALA A 56 -0.96 10.41 9.09
C ALA A 56 -0.54 11.44 10.17
N GLU A 57 0.75 11.76 10.26
CA GLU A 57 1.29 12.82 11.13
C GLU A 57 0.80 14.23 10.76
N THR A 58 0.24 14.42 9.57
CA THR A 58 -0.30 15.72 9.10
C THR A 58 -1.79 15.91 9.38
N ASN A 59 -2.38 15.10 10.24
CA ASN A 59 -3.80 15.13 10.63
C ASN A 59 -4.79 14.89 9.46
N VAL A 60 -4.36 14.22 8.41
CA VAL A 60 -5.24 13.69 7.37
C VAL A 60 -5.65 12.26 7.70
N LYS A 61 -6.81 11.83 7.20
CA LYS A 61 -7.30 10.46 7.40
C LYS A 61 -6.59 9.51 6.43
N VAL A 62 -5.78 8.62 6.96
CA VAL A 62 -4.96 7.68 6.16
C VAL A 62 -5.37 6.24 6.44
N LEU A 63 -5.51 5.47 5.36
CA LEU A 63 -5.69 4.04 5.38
C LEU A 63 -4.52 3.37 4.65
N LEU A 64 -3.97 2.32 5.24
CA LEU A 64 -3.05 1.39 4.59
C LEU A 64 -3.73 0.04 4.38
N ILE A 65 -3.71 -0.48 3.15
CA ILE A 65 -4.29 -1.80 2.81
C ILE A 65 -3.17 -2.73 2.35
N ASP A 66 -3.06 -3.91 2.97
CA ASP A 66 -2.16 -4.97 2.53
C ASP A 66 -2.86 -5.84 1.49
N CYS A 67 -2.59 -5.56 0.21
CA CYS A 67 -3.06 -6.32 -0.95
C CYS A 67 -2.04 -7.34 -1.47
N ASP A 68 -0.90 -7.52 -0.80
CA ASP A 68 0.01 -8.63 -1.09
C ASP A 68 -0.54 -9.92 -0.46
N LEU A 69 -1.60 -10.46 -1.08
CA LEU A 69 -2.28 -11.66 -0.59
C LEU A 69 -1.45 -12.94 -0.76
N ARG A 70 -0.24 -12.84 -1.32
CA ARG A 70 0.68 -13.95 -1.52
C ARG A 70 1.75 -14.02 -0.45
N ARG A 71 2.29 -12.87 -0.05
CA ARG A 71 3.35 -12.71 0.96
C ARG A 71 3.14 -11.47 1.81
N PRO A 72 2.02 -11.39 2.54
CA PRO A 72 1.70 -10.22 3.34
C PRO A 72 2.78 -9.98 4.40
N ASN A 73 3.08 -8.71 4.64
CA ASN A 73 4.15 -8.35 5.56
C ASN A 73 3.80 -7.20 6.51
N ILE A 74 2.77 -6.40 6.21
CA ILE A 74 2.39 -5.25 7.03
C ILE A 74 2.05 -5.69 8.46
N ASN A 75 1.35 -6.82 8.62
CA ASN A 75 1.01 -7.37 9.92
C ASN A 75 2.24 -7.72 10.76
N ARG A 76 3.32 -8.21 10.15
CA ARG A 76 4.57 -8.53 10.84
C ARG A 76 5.31 -7.27 11.25
N LEU A 77 5.37 -6.26 10.37
CA LEU A 77 5.99 -4.97 10.66
C LEU A 77 5.33 -4.26 11.85
N LEU A 78 4.01 -4.38 11.98
CA LEU A 78 3.23 -3.78 13.06
C LEU A 78 3.00 -4.72 14.26
N ALA A 79 3.55 -5.93 14.24
CA ALA A 79 3.34 -6.96 15.28
C ALA A 79 1.85 -7.20 15.59
N ARG A 80 1.01 -7.33 14.56
CA ARG A 80 -0.43 -7.55 14.62
C ARG A 80 -0.84 -8.86 13.95
N LYS A 81 -2.04 -9.34 14.25
CA LYS A 81 -2.66 -10.45 13.52
C LYS A 81 -3.13 -9.96 12.15
N SER A 82 -3.05 -10.81 11.12
CA SER A 82 -3.51 -10.47 9.78
C SER A 82 -5.02 -10.61 9.58
N SER A 83 -5.70 -11.36 10.43
CA SER A 83 -7.13 -11.66 10.31
C SER A 83 -7.89 -11.19 11.57
N PRO A 84 -9.16 -10.69 11.42
CA PRO A 84 -9.82 -10.43 10.15
C PRO A 84 -9.13 -9.35 9.33
N GLY A 85 -9.26 -9.40 7.99
CA GLY A 85 -8.62 -8.48 7.07
C GLY A 85 -9.33 -8.42 5.72
N LEU A 86 -8.64 -7.92 4.70
CA LEU A 86 -9.19 -7.68 3.37
C LEU A 86 -9.93 -8.90 2.81
N THR A 87 -9.31 -10.05 2.80
CA THR A 87 -9.92 -11.27 2.23
C THR A 87 -11.19 -11.67 2.97
N ASN A 88 -11.27 -11.45 4.29
CA ASN A 88 -12.47 -11.73 5.08
C ASN A 88 -13.64 -10.82 4.65
N VAL A 89 -13.36 -9.53 4.42
CA VAL A 89 -14.37 -8.57 3.93
C VAL A 89 -14.85 -8.96 2.53
N LEU A 90 -13.92 -9.25 1.61
CA LEU A 90 -14.25 -9.55 0.21
C LEU A 90 -15.11 -10.81 0.04
N VAL A 91 -15.02 -11.77 0.97
CA VAL A 91 -15.88 -12.98 0.96
C VAL A 91 -17.06 -12.87 1.93
N ASN A 92 -17.36 -11.67 2.45
CA ASN A 92 -18.44 -11.42 3.42
C ASN A 92 -18.34 -12.27 4.70
N ALA A 93 -17.13 -12.61 5.14
CA ALA A 93 -16.89 -13.36 6.37
C ALA A 93 -16.81 -12.46 7.63
N CYS A 94 -16.69 -11.15 7.47
CA CYS A 94 -16.78 -10.14 8.54
C CYS A 94 -17.25 -8.79 7.96
N ALA A 95 -17.69 -7.90 8.83
CA ALA A 95 -17.97 -6.52 8.45
C ALA A 95 -16.65 -5.75 8.19
N LEU A 96 -16.74 -4.66 7.41
CA LEU A 96 -15.60 -3.79 7.12
C LEU A 96 -14.99 -3.22 8.42
N GLU A 97 -15.83 -2.82 9.35
CA GLU A 97 -15.47 -2.23 10.63
C GLU A 97 -14.61 -3.18 11.49
N ASP A 98 -14.84 -4.49 11.37
CA ASP A 98 -14.07 -5.52 12.10
C ASP A 98 -12.67 -5.72 11.50
N ALA A 99 -12.49 -5.38 10.22
CA ALA A 99 -11.22 -5.52 9.52
C ALA A 99 -10.33 -4.26 9.58
N ILE A 100 -10.91 -3.09 9.90
CA ILE A 100 -10.15 -1.86 10.08
C ILE A 100 -9.53 -1.86 11.47
N VAL A 101 -8.20 -1.83 11.54
CA VAL A 101 -7.44 -1.80 12.78
C VAL A 101 -6.79 -0.43 12.94
N ARG A 102 -7.14 0.27 14.03
CA ARG A 102 -6.49 1.53 14.40
C ARG A 102 -5.13 1.28 15.04
N ILE A 103 -4.10 1.93 14.52
CA ILE A 103 -2.76 1.97 15.10
C ILE A 103 -2.57 3.35 15.74
N ASP A 104 -2.90 3.43 17.03
CA ASP A 104 -2.96 4.72 17.75
C ASP A 104 -1.62 5.44 17.77
N ASP A 105 -0.51 4.72 17.94
CA ASP A 105 0.85 5.27 17.97
C ASP A 105 1.20 6.08 16.71
N TYR A 106 0.55 5.78 15.58
CA TYR A 106 0.80 6.41 14.28
C TYR A 106 -0.39 7.17 13.72
N ASN A 107 -1.50 7.23 14.44
CA ASN A 107 -2.74 7.84 13.91
C ASN A 107 -3.18 7.25 12.55
N LEU A 108 -2.95 5.96 12.34
CA LEU A 108 -3.10 5.25 11.06
C LEU A 108 -4.14 4.14 11.18
N ASP A 109 -5.03 4.05 10.19
CA ASP A 109 -5.91 2.89 10.03
C ASP A 109 -5.28 1.89 9.06
N VAL A 110 -5.42 0.59 9.35
CA VAL A 110 -4.85 -0.48 8.53
C VAL A 110 -5.89 -1.57 8.30
N ILE A 111 -6.00 -2.03 7.05
CA ILE A 111 -6.65 -3.29 6.71
C ILE A 111 -5.54 -4.27 6.31
N PHE A 112 -5.35 -5.30 7.14
CA PHE A 112 -4.40 -6.37 6.85
C PHE A 112 -4.93 -7.30 5.75
N SER A 113 -4.09 -8.18 5.23
CA SER A 113 -4.45 -9.09 4.13
C SER A 113 -5.62 -10.05 4.45
N GLY A 114 -5.74 -10.46 5.69
CA GLY A 114 -6.66 -11.53 6.09
C GLY A 114 -6.05 -12.92 5.85
N TYR A 115 -6.89 -13.89 5.53
CA TYR A 115 -6.46 -15.24 5.15
C TYR A 115 -5.79 -15.23 3.78
N LEU A 116 -4.80 -16.11 3.58
CA LEU A 116 -4.18 -16.31 2.27
C LEU A 116 -5.12 -17.11 1.37
N PRO A 117 -5.69 -16.50 0.32
CA PRO A 117 -6.63 -17.17 -0.54
C PRO A 117 -5.90 -18.04 -1.57
N PRO A 118 -6.53 -19.11 -2.09
CA PRO A 118 -5.96 -19.91 -3.18
C PRO A 118 -5.95 -19.17 -4.54
N ASN A 119 -6.80 -18.13 -4.69
CA ASN A 119 -7.03 -17.36 -5.91
C ASN A 119 -6.92 -15.84 -5.70
N PRO A 120 -5.73 -15.30 -5.33
CA PRO A 120 -5.56 -13.89 -5.00
C PRO A 120 -6.02 -12.94 -6.10
N SER A 121 -5.62 -13.19 -7.34
CA SER A 121 -5.94 -12.32 -8.49
C SER A 121 -7.44 -12.21 -8.77
N GLU A 122 -8.21 -13.29 -8.56
CA GLU A 122 -9.66 -13.28 -8.72
C GLU A 122 -10.32 -12.39 -7.66
N LEU A 123 -9.90 -12.51 -6.39
CA LEU A 123 -10.41 -11.67 -5.31
C LEU A 123 -10.08 -10.19 -5.55
N LEU A 124 -8.87 -9.88 -5.99
CA LEU A 124 -8.46 -8.52 -6.31
C LEU A 124 -9.15 -7.95 -7.56
N SER A 125 -9.69 -8.80 -8.42
CA SER A 125 -10.48 -8.41 -9.61
C SER A 125 -11.99 -8.38 -9.34
N SER A 126 -12.44 -8.73 -8.14
CA SER A 126 -13.86 -8.89 -7.83
C SER A 126 -14.61 -7.55 -7.76
N GLU A 127 -15.92 -7.59 -8.01
CA GLU A 127 -16.82 -6.46 -7.80
C GLU A 127 -16.84 -6.03 -6.33
N ALA A 128 -16.72 -6.99 -5.40
CA ALA A 128 -16.62 -6.71 -3.97
C ALA A 128 -15.44 -5.77 -3.62
N LEU A 129 -14.28 -5.92 -4.26
CA LEU A 129 -13.17 -4.97 -4.06
C LEU A 129 -13.50 -3.61 -4.66
N ALA A 130 -14.15 -3.55 -5.83
CA ALA A 130 -14.54 -2.27 -6.43
C ALA A 130 -15.49 -1.47 -5.52
N GLU A 131 -16.52 -2.11 -5.00
CA GLU A 131 -17.48 -1.51 -4.06
C GLU A 131 -16.81 -1.09 -2.75
N LEU A 132 -15.91 -1.93 -2.23
CA LEU A 132 -15.11 -1.61 -1.04
C LEU A 132 -14.25 -0.37 -1.26
N MET A 133 -13.56 -0.26 -2.38
CA MET A 133 -12.71 0.89 -2.70
C MET A 133 -13.52 2.18 -2.80
N GLU A 134 -14.70 2.17 -3.42
CA GLU A 134 -15.58 3.35 -3.45
C GLU A 134 -16.02 3.77 -2.04
N THR A 135 -16.41 2.81 -1.19
CA THR A 135 -16.76 3.07 0.21
C THR A 135 -15.59 3.68 1.00
N LEU A 136 -14.38 3.17 0.80
CA LEU A 136 -13.18 3.66 1.50
C LEU A 136 -12.77 5.06 1.03
N LYS A 137 -12.91 5.38 -0.26
CA LYS A 137 -12.62 6.71 -0.81
C LYS A 137 -13.49 7.82 -0.19
N GLU A 138 -14.69 7.50 0.30
CA GLU A 138 -15.55 8.46 1.00
C GLU A 138 -15.11 8.72 2.45
N ARG A 139 -14.32 7.82 3.05
CA ARG A 139 -13.93 7.85 4.46
C ARG A 139 -12.54 8.43 4.71
N TYR A 140 -11.64 8.33 3.73
CA TYR A 140 -10.21 8.65 3.86
C TYR A 140 -9.75 9.72 2.88
N ASP A 141 -8.74 10.49 3.27
CA ASP A 141 -8.07 11.47 2.41
C ASP A 141 -7.01 10.80 1.54
N TYR A 142 -6.30 9.82 2.11
CA TYR A 142 -5.29 9.01 1.43
C TYR A 142 -5.48 7.52 1.74
N ILE A 143 -5.37 6.71 0.69
CA ILE A 143 -5.35 5.24 0.79
C ILE A 143 -4.04 4.78 0.15
N PHE A 144 -3.18 4.13 0.95
CA PHE A 144 -1.97 3.49 0.47
C PHE A 144 -2.19 1.99 0.34
N ILE A 145 -1.73 1.40 -0.76
CA ILE A 145 -1.92 -0.03 -1.04
C ILE A 145 -0.57 -0.69 -1.23
N ASP A 146 -0.28 -1.72 -0.43
CA ASP A 146 0.87 -2.60 -0.60
C ASP A 146 0.50 -3.74 -1.55
N THR A 147 1.16 -3.86 -2.71
CA THR A 147 0.91 -4.91 -3.70
C THR A 147 2.15 -5.77 -3.92
N PRO A 148 2.04 -7.00 -4.44
CA PRO A 148 3.19 -7.81 -4.78
C PRO A 148 4.01 -7.17 -5.92
N PRO A 149 5.27 -7.62 -6.16
CA PRO A 149 6.07 -7.14 -7.27
C PRO A 149 5.37 -7.35 -8.63
N VAL A 150 5.37 -6.32 -9.49
CA VAL A 150 4.73 -6.37 -10.82
C VAL A 150 5.34 -7.47 -11.69
N SER A 151 6.65 -7.67 -11.60
CA SER A 151 7.35 -8.72 -12.38
C SER A 151 6.94 -10.14 -12.00
N ALA A 152 6.35 -10.34 -10.84
CA ALA A 152 6.02 -11.66 -10.34
C ALA A 152 4.58 -12.08 -10.67
N VAL A 153 3.64 -11.14 -10.64
CA VAL A 153 2.20 -11.42 -10.78
C VAL A 153 1.40 -10.22 -11.29
N ILE A 154 0.25 -10.51 -11.86
CA ILE A 154 -0.67 -9.49 -12.42
C ILE A 154 -1.37 -8.64 -11.33
N ASP A 155 -1.29 -9.01 -10.07
CA ASP A 155 -2.08 -8.44 -8.97
C ASP A 155 -1.90 -6.92 -8.85
N ALA A 156 -0.67 -6.40 -9.01
CA ALA A 156 -0.41 -4.96 -9.01
C ALA A 156 -1.12 -4.24 -10.17
N ALA A 157 -1.04 -4.78 -11.38
CA ALA A 157 -1.74 -4.23 -12.54
C ALA A 157 -3.28 -4.28 -12.39
N VAL A 158 -3.81 -5.26 -11.67
CA VAL A 158 -5.24 -5.34 -11.35
C VAL A 158 -5.63 -4.23 -10.37
N ILE A 159 -4.81 -3.96 -9.37
CA ILE A 159 -5.04 -2.92 -8.36
C ILE A 159 -4.89 -1.52 -8.96
N SER A 160 -4.00 -1.31 -9.93
CA SER A 160 -3.72 0.02 -10.50
C SER A 160 -4.97 0.72 -11.05
N LYS A 161 -5.98 -0.02 -11.51
CA LYS A 161 -7.27 0.55 -11.96
C LYS A 161 -8.05 1.32 -10.88
N TYR A 162 -7.73 1.10 -9.59
CA TYR A 162 -8.35 1.80 -8.45
C TYR A 162 -7.52 2.98 -7.98
N THR A 163 -6.31 3.17 -8.50
CA THR A 163 -5.31 4.10 -7.99
C THR A 163 -5.22 5.38 -8.80
N ASN A 164 -4.70 6.44 -8.18
CA ASN A 164 -4.36 7.70 -8.83
C ASN A 164 -2.90 7.76 -9.29
N GLY A 165 -2.09 6.82 -8.79
CA GLY A 165 -0.68 6.70 -9.14
C GLY A 165 -0.01 5.56 -8.38
N ALA A 166 1.20 5.21 -8.84
CA ALA A 166 1.99 4.16 -8.25
C ALA A 166 3.39 4.65 -7.87
N VAL A 167 3.90 4.15 -6.74
CA VAL A 167 5.30 4.29 -6.33
C VAL A 167 5.99 2.96 -6.57
N ILE A 168 7.00 2.96 -7.43
CA ILE A 168 7.79 1.77 -7.72
C ILE A 168 9.04 1.80 -6.86
N VAL A 169 9.12 0.87 -5.92
CA VAL A 169 10.29 0.73 -5.05
C VAL A 169 11.37 -0.05 -5.79
N VAL A 170 12.56 0.54 -5.86
CA VAL A 170 13.73 -0.05 -6.51
C VAL A 170 14.87 -0.18 -5.51
N ARG A 171 15.63 -1.28 -5.60
CA ARG A 171 16.80 -1.51 -4.76
C ARG A 171 18.07 -1.22 -5.55
N PRO A 172 18.89 -0.23 -5.14
CA PRO A 172 20.16 0.07 -5.79
C PRO A 172 21.05 -1.18 -5.87
N GLY A 173 21.64 -1.42 -7.05
CA GLY A 173 22.52 -2.57 -7.30
C GLY A 173 21.80 -3.91 -7.52
N SER A 174 20.47 -3.97 -7.40
CA SER A 174 19.68 -5.19 -7.62
C SER A 174 18.72 -5.04 -8.81
N THR A 175 17.96 -3.94 -8.86
CA THR A 175 16.99 -3.70 -9.94
C THR A 175 17.68 -3.26 -11.21
N LYS A 176 17.42 -3.96 -12.33
CA LYS A 176 17.95 -3.58 -13.65
C LYS A 176 17.06 -2.52 -14.29
N LYS A 177 17.67 -1.66 -15.12
CA LYS A 177 16.95 -0.59 -15.81
C LYS A 177 15.84 -1.13 -16.73
N GLU A 178 16.10 -2.21 -17.41
CA GLU A 178 15.14 -2.87 -18.31
C GLU A 178 13.92 -3.41 -17.54
N GLU A 179 14.14 -3.95 -16.34
CA GLU A 179 13.07 -4.41 -15.45
C GLU A 179 12.18 -3.25 -15.01
N LEU A 180 12.79 -2.11 -14.64
CA LEU A 180 12.03 -0.92 -14.26
C LEU A 180 11.19 -0.38 -15.44
N VAL A 181 11.75 -0.30 -16.64
CA VAL A 181 11.02 0.14 -17.84
C VAL A 181 9.82 -0.78 -18.10
N ASN A 182 10.00 -2.09 -18.00
CA ASN A 182 8.92 -3.06 -18.18
C ASN A 182 7.82 -2.89 -17.11
N VAL A 183 8.19 -2.66 -15.85
CA VAL A 183 7.22 -2.42 -14.77
C VAL A 183 6.42 -1.15 -15.03
N VAL A 184 7.07 -0.05 -15.41
CA VAL A 184 6.39 1.21 -15.77
C VAL A 184 5.38 0.96 -16.88
N SER A 185 5.79 0.27 -17.98
CA SER A 185 4.89 0.00 -19.11
C SER A 185 3.69 -0.90 -18.77
N GLN A 186 3.79 -1.73 -17.73
CA GLN A 186 2.67 -2.56 -17.25
C GLN A 186 1.67 -1.79 -16.38
N LEU A 187 2.09 -0.67 -15.78
CA LEU A 187 1.25 0.18 -14.93
C LEU A 187 0.69 1.40 -15.69
N GLU A 188 1.26 1.74 -16.85
CA GLU A 188 0.72 2.77 -17.74
C GLU A 188 -0.42 2.16 -18.59
N PHE A 189 -1.64 2.63 -18.36
CA PHE A 189 -2.84 2.28 -19.12
C PHE A 189 -3.33 3.44 -19.95
#